data_c7315b3059b6bee620201157657350f6
#
_entry.id   c7315b3059b6bee620201157657350f6
#
_cell.length_a   1.000
_cell.length_b   1.000
_cell.length_c   1.000
_cell.angle_alpha   90.00
_cell.angle_beta   90.00
_cell.angle_gamma   90.00
#
_symmetry.space_group_name_H-M   'P 1'
#
loop_
_entity.id
_entity.type
_entity.pdbx_description
1 polymer ?
#
loop_
_entity_poly.entity_id
_entity_poly.type
_entity_poly.pdbx_seq_one_letter_code
_entity_poly.pdbx_strand_id
1 'polypeptide(L)'
;MLTFGGTRDPGTGEIWGGILANGLRLNLSRDKGGTFGFWSNLSWHALTGENVPTNDRKIVMAGFYGRLINQPNRELSLGINTSYWSFDRNLGEFTFGHGGYYSPQSYASLSFPVTWEARSTRWAYILRAGISFSWSRLDDAPYYPGHPNLQADAERLAPVTNVNPWYEGSSSQSTGYGLRGAFEYQLTPHLFVGGSIEVDRSPFYEPNRGMLYLRYDFEAYGKPLARLPQTLTPYGDF
;
A
#
# COMPACT_ATOMS: atom_id res chain seq x y z
N MET A 1 -4.77 8.55 -1.93
CA MET A 1 -4.16 9.04 -3.18
C MET A 1 -4.22 10.56 -3.11
N LEU A 2 -3.09 11.22 -2.93
CA LEU A 2 -3.04 12.69 -2.95
C LEU A 2 -3.21 13.09 -4.42
N THR A 3 -4.40 13.51 -4.79
CA THR A 3 -4.64 14.19 -6.05
C THR A 3 -4.11 15.60 -5.88
N PHE A 4 -3.07 15.97 -6.63
CA PHE A 4 -2.74 17.36 -6.79
C PHE A 4 -3.97 18.03 -7.44
N GLY A 5 -4.69 18.84 -6.68
CA GLY A 5 -5.67 19.74 -7.26
C GLY A 5 -4.96 20.59 -8.31
N GLY A 6 -5.65 20.92 -9.39
CA GLY A 6 -5.06 21.57 -10.55
C GLY A 6 -4.07 22.68 -10.18
N THR A 7 -2.84 22.52 -10.61
CA THR A 7 -1.74 23.46 -10.42
C THR A 7 -1.59 24.27 -11.71
N ARG A 8 -1.32 25.57 -11.59
CA ARG A 8 -1.02 26.41 -12.75
C ARG A 8 0.45 26.27 -13.14
N ASP A 9 0.71 25.90 -14.36
CA ASP A 9 2.06 25.87 -14.91
C ASP A 9 2.58 27.30 -15.11
N PRO A 10 3.74 27.65 -14.54
CA PRO A 10 4.28 29.00 -14.68
C PRO A 10 4.72 29.37 -16.10
N GLY A 11 5.06 28.39 -16.94
CA GLY A 11 5.51 28.59 -18.31
C GLY A 11 4.37 28.82 -19.30
N THR A 12 3.33 28.01 -19.24
CA THR A 12 2.16 28.05 -20.12
C THR A 12 1.01 28.89 -19.57
N GLY A 13 0.94 29.02 -18.22
CA GLY A 13 -0.20 29.60 -17.51
C GLY A 13 -1.44 28.70 -17.44
N GLU A 14 -1.38 27.50 -17.97
CA GLU A 14 -2.47 26.53 -17.97
C GLU A 14 -2.57 25.76 -16.65
N ILE A 15 -3.76 25.30 -16.32
CA ILE A 15 -4.00 24.41 -15.16
C ILE A 15 -3.77 22.97 -15.61
N TRP A 16 -3.11 22.17 -14.78
CA TRP A 16 -2.88 20.75 -15.02
C TRP A 16 -2.96 19.91 -13.75
N GLY A 17 -3.19 18.60 -13.89
CA GLY A 17 -3.30 17.68 -12.75
C GLY A 17 -4.75 17.31 -12.45
N GLY A 18 -5.13 17.25 -11.19
CA GLY A 18 -6.50 16.90 -10.77
C GLY A 18 -6.92 15.49 -11.19
N ILE A 19 -6.08 14.48 -10.93
CA ILE A 19 -6.28 13.12 -11.44
C ILE A 19 -7.50 12.44 -10.81
N LEU A 20 -8.43 12.02 -11.66
CA LEU A 20 -9.57 11.18 -11.31
C LEU A 20 -9.34 9.75 -11.80
N ALA A 21 -9.72 8.77 -10.99
CA ALA A 21 -9.65 7.35 -11.34
C ALA A 21 -11.06 6.78 -11.43
N ASN A 22 -11.49 6.39 -12.62
CA ASN A 22 -12.76 5.73 -12.89
C ASN A 22 -12.49 4.29 -13.34
N GLY A 23 -13.21 3.31 -12.79
CA GLY A 23 -12.93 1.94 -13.20
C GLY A 23 -13.78 0.89 -12.51
N LEU A 24 -13.36 -0.34 -12.65
CA LEU A 24 -14.04 -1.53 -12.14
C LEU A 24 -13.11 -2.29 -11.21
N ARG A 25 -13.68 -2.88 -10.15
CA ARG A 25 -12.99 -3.76 -9.23
C ARG A 25 -13.82 -5.01 -8.97
N LEU A 26 -13.18 -6.16 -9.09
CA LEU A 26 -13.72 -7.45 -8.73
C LEU A 26 -12.92 -8.02 -7.56
N ASN A 27 -13.63 -8.38 -6.49
CA ASN A 27 -13.04 -9.07 -5.34
C ASN A 27 -13.64 -10.46 -5.23
N LEU A 28 -12.80 -11.46 -5.03
CA LEU A 28 -13.20 -12.82 -4.75
C LEU A 28 -12.45 -13.30 -3.51
N SER A 29 -13.16 -13.84 -2.54
CA SER A 29 -12.55 -14.41 -1.34
C SER A 29 -13.33 -15.62 -0.86
N ARG A 30 -12.60 -16.55 -0.25
CA ARG A 30 -13.19 -17.68 0.43
C ARG A 30 -12.40 -17.95 1.71
N ASP A 31 -13.07 -17.76 2.84
CA ASP A 31 -12.66 -18.23 4.15
C ASP A 31 -13.88 -18.71 4.91
N LYS A 32 -13.88 -19.97 5.27
CA LYS A 32 -14.95 -20.63 6.05
C LYS A 32 -14.48 -20.99 7.46
N GLY A 33 -13.40 -20.36 7.95
CA GLY A 33 -12.80 -20.72 9.22
C GLY A 33 -12.09 -22.09 9.23
N GLY A 34 -11.85 -22.68 8.05
CA GLY A 34 -11.16 -23.98 7.91
C GLY A 34 -9.64 -23.83 7.85
N THR A 35 -8.98 -24.90 7.35
CA THR A 35 -7.51 -25.00 7.30
C THR A 35 -6.88 -23.99 6.34
N PHE A 36 -7.59 -23.51 5.34
CA PHE A 36 -7.07 -22.56 4.36
C PHE A 36 -8.12 -21.56 3.91
N GLY A 37 -7.63 -20.42 3.43
CA GLY A 37 -8.40 -19.39 2.77
C GLY A 37 -7.63 -18.77 1.60
N PHE A 38 -8.36 -18.10 0.73
CA PHE A 38 -7.78 -17.31 -0.36
C PHE A 38 -8.59 -16.05 -0.61
N TRP A 39 -7.92 -15.08 -1.23
CA TRP A 39 -8.54 -13.85 -1.71
C TRP A 39 -7.89 -13.40 -3.01
N SER A 40 -8.62 -12.67 -3.81
CA SER A 40 -8.10 -12.00 -4.99
C SER A 40 -8.81 -10.68 -5.24
N ASN A 41 -8.10 -9.76 -5.86
CA ASN A 41 -8.59 -8.47 -6.31
C ASN A 41 -8.11 -8.25 -7.75
N LEU A 42 -9.04 -7.97 -8.64
CA LEU A 42 -8.77 -7.57 -10.01
C LEU A 42 -9.33 -6.17 -10.17
N SER A 43 -8.56 -5.24 -10.68
CA SER A 43 -9.06 -3.90 -10.93
C SER A 43 -8.45 -3.28 -12.18
N TRP A 44 -9.27 -2.51 -12.86
CA TRP A 44 -8.89 -1.65 -13.97
C TRP A 44 -9.45 -0.26 -13.72
N HIS A 45 -8.64 0.77 -13.99
CA HIS A 45 -9.03 2.17 -13.85
C HIS A 45 -8.44 2.98 -14.98
N ALA A 46 -9.27 3.79 -15.61
CA ALA A 46 -8.83 4.89 -16.44
C ALA A 46 -8.57 6.10 -15.52
N LEU A 47 -7.35 6.63 -15.60
CA LEU A 47 -6.94 7.85 -14.90
C LEU A 47 -6.97 9.01 -15.89
N THR A 48 -7.73 10.04 -15.55
CA THR A 48 -7.89 11.24 -16.37
C THR A 48 -7.59 12.48 -15.55
N GLY A 49 -7.02 13.50 -16.17
CA GLY A 49 -6.73 14.77 -15.52
C GLY A 49 -6.74 15.91 -16.52
N GLU A 50 -6.79 17.15 -16.03
CA GLU A 50 -6.70 18.33 -16.87
C GLU A 50 -5.27 18.48 -17.41
N ASN A 51 -5.12 18.63 -18.72
CA ASN A 51 -3.83 18.69 -19.43
C ASN A 51 -2.86 17.54 -19.07
N VAL A 52 -3.41 16.34 -18.72
CA VAL A 52 -2.66 15.13 -18.48
C VAL A 52 -3.20 14.02 -19.39
N PRO A 53 -2.34 13.28 -20.11
CA PRO A 53 -2.78 12.16 -20.92
C PRO A 53 -3.51 11.11 -20.09
N THR A 54 -4.57 10.53 -20.65
CA THR A 54 -5.25 9.39 -20.04
C THR A 54 -4.27 8.23 -19.86
N ASN A 55 -4.36 7.55 -18.73
CA ASN A 55 -3.51 6.43 -18.38
C ASN A 55 -4.34 5.29 -17.81
N ASP A 56 -4.19 4.11 -18.35
CA ASP A 56 -4.86 2.93 -17.83
C ASP A 56 -4.01 2.24 -16.77
N ARG A 57 -4.64 1.93 -15.64
CA ARG A 57 -4.05 1.17 -14.54
C ARG A 57 -4.72 -0.20 -14.42
N LYS A 58 -3.95 -1.25 -14.45
CA LYS A 58 -4.38 -2.64 -14.25
C LYS A 58 -3.71 -3.18 -12.99
N ILE A 59 -4.49 -3.76 -12.08
CA ILE A 59 -3.99 -4.35 -10.84
C ILE A 59 -4.57 -5.74 -10.68
N VAL A 60 -3.70 -6.70 -10.40
CA VAL A 60 -4.04 -8.06 -10.01
C VAL A 60 -3.37 -8.32 -8.67
N MET A 61 -4.16 -8.72 -7.68
CA MET A 61 -3.65 -9.13 -6.37
C MET A 61 -4.30 -10.44 -5.97
N ALA A 62 -3.53 -11.33 -5.36
CA ALA A 62 -4.03 -12.59 -4.85
C ALA A 62 -3.25 -13.03 -3.61
N GLY A 63 -3.92 -13.73 -2.73
CA GLY A 63 -3.31 -14.33 -1.56
C GLY A 63 -3.94 -15.66 -1.23
N PHE A 64 -3.11 -16.55 -0.73
CA PHE A 64 -3.47 -17.83 -0.18
C PHE A 64 -2.82 -17.98 1.19
N TYR A 65 -3.54 -18.55 2.15
CA TYR A 65 -3.00 -18.84 3.46
C TYR A 65 -3.52 -20.16 4.01
N GLY A 66 -2.65 -20.81 4.76
CA GLY A 66 -2.95 -22.02 5.50
C GLY A 66 -2.86 -21.79 7.00
N ARG A 67 -3.81 -22.35 7.76
CA ARG A 67 -3.81 -22.38 9.22
C ARG A 67 -3.16 -23.67 9.70
N LEU A 68 -1.94 -23.54 10.23
CA LEU A 68 -1.21 -24.68 10.85
C LEU A 68 -1.77 -25.02 12.22
N ILE A 69 -2.22 -23.99 12.95
CA ILE A 69 -2.96 -24.12 14.20
C ILE A 69 -4.27 -23.36 13.99
N ASN A 70 -5.38 -24.03 14.21
CA ASN A 70 -6.71 -23.46 14.07
C ASN A 70 -7.56 -23.91 15.26
N GLN A 71 -7.40 -23.24 16.38
CA GLN A 71 -8.10 -23.53 17.63
C GLN A 71 -8.87 -22.29 18.10
N PRO A 72 -9.95 -22.43 18.88
CA PRO A 72 -10.77 -21.30 19.31
C PRO A 72 -10.01 -20.18 20.04
N ASN A 73 -8.88 -20.51 20.65
CA ASN A 73 -8.09 -19.59 21.46
C ASN A 73 -6.69 -19.31 20.89
N ARG A 74 -6.31 -19.92 19.78
CA ARG A 74 -5.01 -19.68 19.12
C ARG A 74 -5.04 -20.07 17.65
N GLU A 75 -4.43 -19.26 16.83
CA GLU A 75 -4.27 -19.49 15.41
C GLU A 75 -2.82 -19.20 14.99
N LEU A 76 -2.26 -20.07 14.17
CA LEU A 76 -1.04 -19.83 13.43
C LEU A 76 -1.34 -19.99 11.95
N SER A 77 -1.19 -18.92 11.20
CA SER A 77 -1.37 -18.92 9.75
C SER A 77 -0.10 -18.50 9.02
N LEU A 78 0.14 -19.16 7.89
CA LEU A 78 1.20 -18.84 6.94
C LEU A 78 0.54 -18.55 5.60
N GLY A 79 1.03 -17.56 4.91
CA GLY A 79 0.47 -17.13 3.63
C GLY A 79 1.51 -16.89 2.55
N ILE A 80 1.01 -16.72 1.36
CA ILE A 80 1.70 -16.19 0.21
C ILE A 80 0.79 -15.18 -0.47
N ASN A 81 1.28 -13.97 -0.69
CA ASN A 81 0.55 -12.95 -1.43
C ASN A 81 1.38 -12.51 -2.63
N THR A 82 0.70 -12.22 -3.71
CA THR A 82 1.30 -11.65 -4.91
C THR A 82 0.50 -10.44 -5.38
N SER A 83 1.18 -9.48 -5.96
CA SER A 83 0.55 -8.38 -6.66
C SER A 83 1.28 -8.09 -7.98
N TYR A 84 0.51 -7.68 -8.96
CA TYR A 84 0.99 -7.17 -10.23
C TYR A 84 0.24 -5.89 -10.58
N TRP A 85 0.98 -4.82 -10.90
CA TRP A 85 0.44 -3.55 -11.34
C TRP A 85 1.07 -3.17 -12.67
N SER A 86 0.29 -2.54 -13.50
CA SER A 86 0.75 -2.06 -14.80
C SER A 86 0.02 -0.78 -15.15
N PHE A 87 0.76 0.21 -15.63
CA PHE A 87 0.26 1.43 -16.23
C PHE A 87 0.70 1.48 -17.69
N ASP A 88 -0.13 2.08 -18.54
CA ASP A 88 0.19 2.19 -19.96
C ASP A 88 1.29 3.26 -20.21
N ARG A 89 1.42 4.25 -19.30
CA ARG A 89 2.37 5.35 -19.42
C ARG A 89 3.04 5.66 -18.10
N ASN A 90 4.31 6.07 -18.14
CA ASN A 90 4.99 6.66 -17.00
C ASN A 90 4.63 8.15 -16.92
N LEU A 91 3.80 8.53 -15.95
CA LEU A 91 3.34 9.89 -15.67
C LEU A 91 3.67 10.30 -14.23
N GLY A 92 4.77 9.77 -13.69
CA GLY A 92 5.14 9.92 -12.28
C GLY A 92 5.79 11.23 -11.91
N GLU A 93 6.19 12.03 -12.88
CA GLU A 93 6.95 13.25 -12.68
C GLU A 93 6.05 14.47 -12.37
N PHE A 94 6.68 15.63 -12.16
CA PHE A 94 6.02 16.87 -11.74
C PHE A 94 6.18 18.01 -12.75
N THR A 95 6.44 17.70 -14.01
CA THR A 95 6.39 18.66 -15.10
C THR A 95 5.02 18.68 -15.76
N PHE A 96 4.73 19.76 -16.49
CA PHE A 96 3.44 19.99 -17.16
C PHE A 96 3.05 18.80 -18.05
N GLY A 97 1.86 18.26 -17.81
CA GLY A 97 1.36 17.05 -18.48
C GLY A 97 1.55 15.75 -17.70
N HIS A 98 2.38 15.71 -16.66
CA HIS A 98 2.48 14.56 -15.77
C HIS A 98 1.38 14.54 -14.70
N GLY A 99 1.09 13.35 -14.16
CA GLY A 99 0.06 13.18 -13.12
C GLY A 99 0.60 13.21 -11.69
N GLY A 100 1.93 13.16 -11.50
CA GLY A 100 2.57 13.14 -10.18
C GLY A 100 2.27 11.91 -9.34
N TYR A 101 1.96 10.78 -9.95
CA TYR A 101 1.67 9.53 -9.26
C TYR A 101 2.58 8.38 -9.75
N TYR A 102 2.98 7.52 -8.84
CA TYR A 102 3.79 6.35 -9.20
C TYR A 102 3.06 5.48 -10.23
N SER A 103 3.62 5.35 -11.42
CA SER A 103 3.00 4.72 -12.59
C SER A 103 3.97 3.78 -13.34
N PRO A 104 4.40 2.68 -12.70
CA PRO A 104 5.29 1.71 -13.33
C PRO A 104 4.58 0.97 -14.48
N GLN A 105 5.30 0.69 -15.57
CA GLN A 105 4.82 -0.13 -16.67
C GLN A 105 4.74 -1.59 -16.27
N SER A 106 5.57 -1.99 -15.30
CA SER A 106 5.37 -3.24 -14.59
C SER A 106 5.86 -3.13 -13.14
N TYR A 107 5.04 -3.61 -12.22
CA TYR A 107 5.39 -3.85 -10.83
C TYR A 107 4.88 -5.21 -10.43
N ALA A 108 5.75 -6.01 -9.85
CA ALA A 108 5.38 -7.31 -9.28
C ALA A 108 5.87 -7.41 -7.85
N SER A 109 5.12 -8.03 -6.98
CA SER A 109 5.58 -8.36 -5.64
C SER A 109 5.13 -9.75 -5.20
N LEU A 110 5.93 -10.35 -4.33
CA LEU A 110 5.67 -11.62 -3.67
C LEU A 110 5.98 -11.46 -2.18
N SER A 111 5.04 -11.83 -1.31
CA SER A 111 5.23 -11.74 0.14
C SER A 111 4.80 -13.00 0.86
N PHE A 112 5.42 -13.25 2.01
CA PHE A 112 5.21 -14.42 2.85
C PHE A 112 4.83 -13.97 4.26
N PRO A 113 3.54 -13.69 4.51
CA PRO A 113 3.06 -13.30 5.82
C PRO A 113 2.92 -14.51 6.75
N VAL A 114 3.23 -14.25 8.02
CA VAL A 114 2.99 -15.15 9.14
C VAL A 114 2.15 -14.40 10.16
N THR A 115 1.07 -15.02 10.65
CA THR A 115 0.26 -14.45 11.72
C THR A 115 0.14 -15.47 12.84
N TRP A 116 0.44 -15.05 14.05
CA TRP A 116 0.22 -15.80 15.28
C TRP A 116 -0.72 -15.01 16.19
N GLU A 117 -1.81 -15.64 16.56
CA GLU A 117 -2.80 -15.07 17.46
C GLU A 117 -3.08 -16.03 18.61
N ALA A 118 -3.16 -15.48 19.82
CA ALA A 118 -3.62 -16.30 20.95
C ALA A 118 -4.30 -15.44 22.01
N ARG A 119 -5.17 -16.09 22.75
CA ARG A 119 -5.93 -15.49 23.84
C ARG A 119 -6.19 -16.52 24.94
N SER A 120 -6.22 -16.03 26.15
CA SER A 120 -6.55 -16.77 27.34
C SER A 120 -7.57 -15.99 28.18
N THR A 121 -7.78 -16.39 29.44
CA THR A 121 -8.68 -15.67 30.34
C THR A 121 -8.31 -14.21 30.54
N ARG A 122 -7.01 -13.89 30.59
CA ARG A 122 -6.51 -12.54 30.90
C ARG A 122 -5.57 -11.97 29.84
N TRP A 123 -5.07 -12.78 28.91
CA TRP A 123 -4.12 -12.37 27.89
C TRP A 123 -4.72 -12.50 26.50
N ALA A 124 -4.50 -11.52 25.67
CA ALA A 124 -4.67 -11.62 24.23
C ALA A 124 -3.44 -11.01 23.55
N TYR A 125 -2.95 -11.64 22.50
CA TYR A 125 -1.87 -11.09 21.69
C TYR A 125 -1.97 -11.52 20.24
N ILE A 126 -1.40 -10.68 19.38
CA ILE A 126 -1.24 -10.91 17.96
C ILE A 126 0.19 -10.55 17.55
N LEU A 127 0.79 -11.41 16.77
CA LEU A 127 2.09 -11.19 16.15
C LEU A 127 1.96 -11.42 14.65
N ARG A 128 2.37 -10.46 13.86
CA ARG A 128 2.43 -10.53 12.40
C ARG A 128 3.84 -10.25 11.95
N ALA A 129 4.36 -11.12 11.10
CA ALA A 129 5.66 -10.95 10.49
C ALA A 129 5.55 -11.27 8.99
N GLY A 130 6.45 -10.72 8.20
CA GLY A 130 6.50 -11.04 6.78
C GLY A 130 7.77 -10.56 6.13
N ILE A 131 8.12 -11.24 5.04
CA ILE A 131 9.15 -10.81 4.10
C ILE A 131 8.49 -10.63 2.74
N SER A 132 8.96 -9.64 1.98
CA SER A 132 8.46 -9.35 0.64
C SER A 132 9.61 -9.09 -0.32
N PHE A 133 9.38 -9.45 -1.57
CA PHE A 133 10.26 -9.17 -2.69
C PHE A 133 9.45 -8.41 -3.73
N SER A 134 10.02 -7.36 -4.30
CA SER A 134 9.35 -6.58 -5.34
C SER A 134 10.30 -6.24 -6.46
N TRP A 135 9.73 -6.09 -7.64
CA TRP A 135 10.38 -5.71 -8.89
C TRP A 135 9.54 -4.63 -9.53
N SER A 136 10.19 -3.59 -9.99
CA SER A 136 9.52 -2.53 -10.72
C SER A 136 10.31 -2.10 -11.93
N ARG A 137 9.59 -1.65 -12.96
CA ARG A 137 10.13 -1.05 -14.16
C ARG A 137 9.31 0.17 -14.53
N LEU A 138 10.02 1.28 -14.71
CA LEU A 138 9.50 2.50 -15.31
C LEU A 138 10.17 2.67 -16.66
N ASP A 139 9.38 2.91 -17.70
CA ASP A 139 9.89 3.27 -19.03
C ASP A 139 10.24 4.76 -19.05
N ASP A 140 11.05 5.16 -20.04
CA ASP A 140 11.35 6.58 -20.27
C ASP A 140 10.06 7.38 -20.44
N ALA A 141 10.06 8.62 -19.97
CA ALA A 141 8.92 9.51 -20.09
C ALA A 141 9.35 10.84 -20.73
N PRO A 142 8.55 11.38 -21.67
CA PRO A 142 8.82 12.71 -22.21
C PRO A 142 8.65 13.79 -21.13
N TYR A 143 9.40 14.88 -21.24
CA TYR A 143 9.32 15.98 -20.30
C TYR A 143 7.92 16.63 -20.28
N TYR A 144 7.25 16.68 -21.47
CA TYR A 144 5.91 17.23 -21.65
C TYR A 144 4.96 16.18 -22.27
N PRO A 145 4.50 15.17 -21.51
CA PRO A 145 3.62 14.15 -22.03
C PRO A 145 2.27 14.75 -22.46
N GLY A 146 1.79 14.35 -23.65
CA GLY A 146 0.53 14.86 -24.20
C GLY A 146 0.64 16.23 -24.89
N HIS A 147 1.81 16.87 -24.87
CA HIS A 147 2.07 18.20 -25.47
C HIS A 147 3.21 18.13 -26.51
N PRO A 148 2.95 17.58 -27.71
CA PRO A 148 3.99 17.28 -28.69
C PRO A 148 4.78 18.52 -29.14
N ASN A 149 4.16 19.70 -29.21
CA ASN A 149 4.84 20.94 -29.58
C ASN A 149 5.85 21.36 -28.50
N LEU A 150 5.46 21.31 -27.22
CA LEU A 150 6.37 21.66 -26.13
C LEU A 150 7.50 20.63 -26.02
N GLN A 151 7.21 19.36 -26.24
CA GLN A 151 8.22 18.31 -26.26
C GLN A 151 9.22 18.50 -27.41
N ALA A 152 8.74 18.80 -28.62
CA ALA A 152 9.61 19.08 -29.75
C ALA A 152 10.49 20.32 -29.54
N ASP A 153 9.98 21.37 -28.90
CA ASP A 153 10.77 22.54 -28.54
C ASP A 153 11.84 22.22 -27.50
N ALA A 154 11.49 21.38 -26.48
CA ALA A 154 12.46 20.91 -25.49
C ALA A 154 13.58 20.06 -26.13
N GLU A 155 13.25 19.18 -27.05
CA GLU A 155 14.21 18.35 -27.80
C GLU A 155 15.12 19.21 -28.70
N ARG A 156 14.57 20.20 -29.36
CA ARG A 156 15.35 21.17 -30.20
C ARG A 156 16.32 21.98 -29.36
N LEU A 157 15.95 22.37 -28.14
CA LEU A 157 16.77 23.21 -27.27
C LEU A 157 17.78 22.39 -26.44
N ALA A 158 17.57 21.07 -26.29
CA ALA A 158 18.43 20.19 -25.52
C ALA A 158 19.93 20.32 -25.81
N PRO A 159 20.40 20.37 -27.08
CA PRO A 159 21.83 20.51 -27.37
C PRO A 159 22.43 21.88 -26.91
N VAL A 160 21.61 22.91 -26.81
CA VAL A 160 22.04 24.24 -26.40
C VAL A 160 21.97 24.44 -24.88
N THR A 161 20.94 23.89 -24.26
CA THR A 161 20.68 24.04 -22.83
C THR A 161 21.38 22.94 -21.98
N ASN A 162 21.84 21.86 -22.62
CA ASN A 162 22.38 20.69 -21.97
C ASN A 162 21.38 20.05 -20.94
N VAL A 163 20.09 20.17 -21.24
CA VAL A 163 19.01 19.57 -20.44
C VAL A 163 18.43 18.39 -21.20
N ASN A 164 18.35 17.23 -20.56
CA ASN A 164 17.71 16.05 -21.14
C ASN A 164 16.18 16.30 -21.24
N PRO A 165 15.56 16.24 -22.44
CA PRO A 165 14.13 16.43 -22.61
C PRO A 165 13.29 15.18 -22.27
N TRP A 166 13.92 14.16 -21.71
CA TRP A 166 13.32 12.90 -21.28
C TRP A 166 13.74 12.56 -19.86
N TYR A 167 12.81 12.04 -19.10
CA TYR A 167 13.09 11.34 -17.87
C TYR A 167 13.49 9.89 -18.20
N GLU A 168 14.63 9.49 -17.70
CA GLU A 168 15.14 8.15 -17.93
C GLU A 168 14.35 7.12 -17.13
N GLY A 169 13.99 6.04 -17.80
CA GLY A 169 13.36 4.89 -17.17
C GLY A 169 14.28 4.20 -16.17
N SER A 170 13.70 3.42 -15.30
CA SER A 170 14.46 2.71 -14.28
C SER A 170 13.87 1.34 -14.00
N SER A 171 14.74 0.44 -13.52
CA SER A 171 14.32 -0.84 -12.98
C SER A 171 14.87 -1.00 -11.58
N SER A 172 14.05 -1.48 -10.66
CA SER A 172 14.48 -1.70 -9.29
C SER A 172 14.00 -3.05 -8.76
N GLN A 173 14.79 -3.60 -7.85
CA GLN A 173 14.45 -4.79 -7.07
C GLN A 173 14.59 -4.43 -5.60
N SER A 174 13.71 -4.94 -4.79
CA SER A 174 13.69 -4.61 -3.38
C SER A 174 13.23 -5.78 -2.53
N THR A 175 13.79 -5.85 -1.33
CA THR A 175 13.36 -6.76 -0.27
C THR A 175 12.87 -5.91 0.91
N GLY A 176 11.66 -6.22 1.37
CA GLY A 176 11.08 -5.62 2.57
C GLY A 176 10.82 -6.67 3.63
N TYR A 177 10.77 -6.26 4.88
CA TYR A 177 10.31 -7.08 5.98
C TYR A 177 9.54 -6.24 6.98
N GLY A 178 8.58 -6.88 7.65
CA GLY A 178 7.78 -6.23 8.67
C GLY A 178 7.52 -7.13 9.85
N LEU A 179 7.44 -6.51 11.03
CA LEU A 179 7.06 -7.15 12.28
C LEU A 179 6.07 -6.22 13.00
N ARG A 180 4.89 -6.75 13.30
CA ARG A 180 3.88 -6.06 14.09
C ARG A 180 3.43 -6.97 15.21
N GLY A 181 3.48 -6.47 16.44
CA GLY A 181 3.04 -7.20 17.62
C GLY A 181 2.12 -6.33 18.46
N ALA A 182 1.09 -6.93 19.05
CA ALA A 182 0.27 -6.28 20.03
C ALA A 182 -0.12 -7.27 21.12
N PHE A 183 -0.22 -6.79 22.34
CA PHE A 183 -0.72 -7.57 23.46
C PHE A 183 -1.66 -6.75 24.34
N GLU A 184 -2.52 -7.43 25.05
CA GLU A 184 -3.39 -6.85 26.05
C GLU A 184 -3.51 -7.83 27.24
N TYR A 185 -3.43 -7.26 28.43
CA TYR A 185 -3.60 -7.99 29.69
C TYR A 185 -4.69 -7.36 30.53
N GLN A 186 -5.64 -8.18 30.99
CA GLN A 186 -6.70 -7.76 31.88
C GLN A 186 -6.23 -7.73 33.33
N LEU A 187 -6.04 -6.54 33.88
CA LEU A 187 -5.68 -6.30 35.28
C LEU A 187 -6.85 -6.53 36.22
N THR A 188 -8.00 -5.94 35.88
CA THR A 188 -9.27 -6.07 36.60
C THR A 188 -10.42 -6.30 35.59
N PRO A 189 -11.65 -6.62 36.03
CA PRO A 189 -12.78 -6.71 35.10
C PRO A 189 -13.02 -5.50 34.22
N HIS A 190 -12.51 -4.34 34.62
CA HIS A 190 -12.69 -3.07 33.92
C HIS A 190 -11.41 -2.49 33.32
N LEU A 191 -10.24 -2.91 33.80
CA LEU A 191 -8.98 -2.29 33.44
C LEU A 191 -8.05 -3.26 32.69
N PHE A 192 -7.55 -2.78 31.57
CA PHE A 192 -6.61 -3.50 30.69
C PHE A 192 -5.35 -2.65 30.46
N VAL A 193 -4.22 -3.30 30.45
CA VAL A 193 -2.96 -2.75 29.97
C VAL A 193 -2.59 -3.43 28.67
N GLY A 194 -2.18 -2.64 27.69
CA GLY A 194 -1.78 -3.16 26.41
C GLY A 194 -0.58 -2.43 25.84
N GLY A 195 -0.02 -3.01 24.81
CA GLY A 195 1.06 -2.40 24.06
C GLY A 195 1.14 -2.95 22.65
N SER A 196 1.78 -2.19 21.78
CA SER A 196 2.09 -2.61 20.44
C SER A 196 3.46 -2.15 20.00
N ILE A 197 4.03 -2.90 19.09
CA ILE A 197 5.27 -2.59 18.39
C ILE A 197 5.04 -2.81 16.91
N GLU A 198 5.59 -1.91 16.11
CA GLU A 198 5.62 -2.00 14.66
C GLU A 198 7.02 -1.65 14.18
N VAL A 199 7.63 -2.56 13.43
CA VAL A 199 8.89 -2.37 12.73
C VAL A 199 8.63 -2.75 11.29
N ASP A 200 8.78 -1.80 10.38
CA ASP A 200 8.59 -2.03 8.95
C ASP A 200 9.81 -1.47 8.21
N ARG A 201 10.34 -2.23 7.28
CA ARG A 201 11.46 -1.85 6.47
C ARG A 201 11.16 -2.09 5.01
N SER A 202 10.97 -0.99 4.30
CA SER A 202 10.81 -0.96 2.86
C SER A 202 11.69 0.15 2.28
N PRO A 203 12.00 0.16 0.97
CA PRO A 203 12.90 1.16 0.38
C PRO A 203 12.49 2.60 0.53
N PHE A 204 11.20 2.87 0.76
CA PHE A 204 10.65 4.23 0.76
C PHE A 204 10.00 4.62 2.09
N TYR A 205 9.86 3.69 3.04
CA TYR A 205 9.13 3.94 4.27
C TYR A 205 9.56 2.96 5.36
N GLU A 206 10.09 3.48 6.47
CA GLU A 206 10.58 2.69 7.60
C GLU A 206 9.92 3.16 8.91
N PRO A 207 8.63 2.91 9.13
CA PRO A 207 7.98 3.26 10.38
C PRO A 207 8.40 2.31 11.48
N ASN A 208 8.99 2.86 12.53
CA ASN A 208 9.20 2.15 13.79
C ASN A 208 8.33 2.82 14.83
N ARG A 209 7.37 2.09 15.36
CA ARG A 209 6.43 2.60 16.36
C ARG A 209 6.33 1.66 17.53
N GLY A 210 6.25 2.23 18.72
CA GLY A 210 5.93 1.52 19.95
C GLY A 210 4.87 2.30 20.73
N MET A 211 3.91 1.60 21.33
CA MET A 211 2.85 2.21 22.11
C MET A 211 2.54 1.34 23.32
N LEU A 212 2.32 1.99 24.45
CA LEU A 212 1.71 1.42 25.63
C LEU A 212 0.42 2.17 25.92
N TYR A 213 -0.61 1.47 26.36
CA TYR A 213 -1.90 2.06 26.66
C TYR A 213 -2.59 1.39 27.84
N LEU A 214 -3.51 2.15 28.44
CA LEU A 214 -4.48 1.65 29.40
C LEU A 214 -5.86 1.78 28.75
N ARG A 215 -6.66 0.73 28.86
CA ARG A 215 -8.05 0.73 28.40
C ARG A 215 -8.96 0.46 29.60
N TYR A 216 -9.98 1.27 29.78
CA TYR A 216 -11.00 1.09 30.79
C TYR A 216 -12.36 0.84 30.12
N ASP A 217 -12.99 -0.28 30.49
CA ASP A 217 -14.32 -0.63 30.05
C ASP A 217 -15.31 -0.32 31.17
N PHE A 218 -16.33 0.46 30.85
CA PHE A 218 -17.38 0.84 31.83
C PHE A 218 -18.24 -0.37 32.24
N GLU A 219 -18.32 -1.39 31.39
CA GLU A 219 -18.97 -2.66 31.70
C GLU A 219 -17.92 -3.70 32.12
N ALA A 220 -18.22 -4.44 33.20
CA ALA A 220 -17.30 -5.45 33.71
C ALA A 220 -17.16 -6.62 32.73
N TYR A 221 -15.94 -6.94 32.34
CA TYR A 221 -15.64 -8.07 31.49
C TYR A 221 -15.34 -9.30 32.35
N GLY A 222 -16.37 -10.11 32.60
CA GLY A 222 -16.26 -11.32 33.44
C GLY A 222 -15.99 -12.62 32.68
N LYS A 223 -15.65 -12.55 31.37
CA LYS A 223 -15.45 -13.71 30.51
C LYS A 223 -14.02 -13.72 29.95
N PRO A 224 -13.49 -14.87 29.46
CA PRO A 224 -12.24 -14.91 28.74
C PRO A 224 -12.22 -13.88 27.61
N LEU A 225 -11.05 -13.25 27.36
CA LEU A 225 -10.91 -12.24 26.33
C LEU A 225 -11.34 -12.79 24.97
N ALA A 226 -12.51 -12.36 24.50
CA ALA A 226 -13.08 -12.81 23.24
C ALA A 226 -12.50 -12.08 22.02
N ARG A 227 -11.76 -11.00 22.25
CA ARG A 227 -11.23 -10.13 21.20
C ARG A 227 -9.71 -10.09 21.24
N LEU A 228 -9.11 -9.97 20.07
CA LEU A 228 -7.68 -9.64 19.92
C LEU A 228 -7.42 -8.21 20.39
N PRO A 229 -6.17 -7.87 20.75
CA PRO A 229 -5.82 -6.52 21.15
C PRO A 229 -6.26 -5.51 20.09
N GLN A 230 -6.99 -4.49 20.51
CA GLN A 230 -7.37 -3.38 19.65
C GLN A 230 -6.36 -2.26 19.89
N THR A 231 -5.35 -2.21 19.03
CA THR A 231 -4.42 -1.08 19.04
C THR A 231 -5.12 0.18 18.56
N LEU A 232 -4.93 1.28 19.29
CA LEU A 232 -5.28 2.59 18.77
C LEU A 232 -4.37 2.86 17.57
N THR A 233 -4.94 2.96 16.38
CA THR A 233 -4.24 3.48 15.20
C THR A 233 -4.34 4.99 15.24
N PRO A 234 -3.27 5.73 15.59
CA PRO A 234 -3.27 7.17 15.48
C PRO A 234 -3.28 7.52 13.98
N TYR A 235 -4.33 8.20 13.55
CA TYR A 235 -4.53 8.62 12.16
C TYR A 235 -4.65 7.46 11.17
N GLY A 236 -5.83 7.15 10.97
CA GLY A 236 -6.49 6.22 10.17
C GLY A 236 -5.76 5.69 8.95
N ASP A 237 -5.83 4.44 8.82
CA ASP A 237 -5.93 3.79 7.52
C ASP A 237 -7.20 4.35 6.82
N PHE A 238 -7.11 5.57 6.27
CA PHE A 238 -8.10 6.19 5.39
C PHE A 238 -7.81 5.83 3.94
#